data_f9af30cecfb5863023a46c4e75d39a3d
#
_entry.id   f9af30cecfb5863023a46c4e75d39a3d
#
_cell.length_a   1.000
_cell.length_b   1.000
_cell.length_c   1.000
_cell.angle_alpha   90.00
_cell.angle_beta   90.00
_cell.angle_gamma   90.00
#
_symmetry.space_group_name_H-M   'P 1'
#
loop_
_entity.id
_entity.type
_entity.pdbx_description
1 polymer ?
#
loop_
_entity_poly.entity_id
_entity_poly.type
_entity_poly.pdbx_seq_one_letter_code
_entity_poly.pdbx_strand_id
1 'polypeptide(L)'
;MYRFTIAAGMAPAPAGYDGPRTVFDVLKDVRKVDAHGQRFDYQSVDTEVLGVIIARVTGQRSDKVLEQRIWSKLGAEHDADMLIDKTGLPRAAGGLNTTLRDLARFAEMIRLNGRFNGQQIVPAKVVAKMRAAGDPKLFAKAIWDYDTRRGYSYGSQWWHTNNADGALLGVGMYGQSIYIDPKAEMVAVKFMSNPSGSTVGYDNIALPGFAALAEYLKKGPTAKR
;
A
#
# COMPACT_ATOMS: atom_id res chain seq x y z
N MET A 1 -3.55 17.41 6.02
CA MET A 1 -3.54 16.66 4.74
C MET A 1 -3.22 17.53 3.53
N TYR A 2 -3.91 18.64 3.29
CA TYR A 2 -3.72 19.50 2.11
C TYR A 2 -2.28 20.03 1.92
N ARG A 3 -1.62 20.51 3.01
CA ARG A 3 -0.21 20.97 2.96
C ARG A 3 0.76 19.88 2.47
N PHE A 4 0.55 18.63 2.92
CA PHE A 4 1.35 17.50 2.46
C PHE A 4 1.07 17.15 0.99
N THR A 5 -0.17 17.24 0.55
CA THR A 5 -0.55 16.99 -0.86
C THR A 5 0.16 17.96 -1.82
N ILE A 6 0.26 19.25 -1.45
CA ILE A 6 1.01 20.25 -2.22
C ILE A 6 2.51 19.94 -2.20
N ALA A 7 3.06 19.70 -1.02
CA ALA A 7 4.49 19.44 -0.83
C ALA A 7 4.95 18.18 -1.58
N ALA A 8 4.06 17.18 -1.67
CA ALA A 8 4.29 15.92 -2.38
C ALA A 8 4.03 15.99 -3.90
N GLY A 9 3.73 17.18 -4.45
CA GLY A 9 3.51 17.36 -5.89
C GLY A 9 2.16 16.84 -6.41
N MET A 10 1.21 16.51 -5.53
CA MET A 10 -0.09 15.95 -5.91
C MET A 10 -1.15 17.02 -6.23
N ALA A 11 -0.95 18.24 -5.78
CA ALA A 11 -1.84 19.35 -6.06
C ALA A 11 -1.04 20.63 -6.27
N PRO A 12 -1.51 21.56 -7.12
CA PRO A 12 -0.90 22.86 -7.25
C PRO A 12 -1.04 23.68 -5.96
N ALA A 13 -0.03 24.49 -5.66
CA ALA A 13 -0.14 25.44 -4.59
C ALA A 13 -1.07 26.59 -5.01
N PRO A 14 -2.05 26.99 -4.18
CA PRO A 14 -2.88 28.16 -4.48
C PRO A 14 -2.07 29.46 -4.50
N ALA A 15 -2.63 30.51 -5.09
CA ALA A 15 -2.00 31.82 -5.10
C ALA A 15 -1.77 32.30 -3.65
N GLY A 16 -0.58 32.86 -3.39
CA GLY A 16 -0.20 33.33 -2.06
C GLY A 16 0.15 32.22 -1.03
N TYR A 17 0.26 30.98 -1.46
CA TYR A 17 0.61 29.87 -0.55
C TYR A 17 2.05 30.01 -0.02
N ASP A 18 2.20 30.11 1.27
CA ASP A 18 3.45 30.27 2.03
C ASP A 18 3.90 29.01 2.78
N GLY A 19 3.12 27.92 2.67
CA GLY A 19 3.39 26.65 3.36
C GLY A 19 4.45 25.76 2.69
N PRO A 20 4.66 24.55 3.22
CA PRO A 20 5.65 23.59 2.72
C PRO A 20 5.46 23.28 1.23
N ARG A 21 6.55 23.28 0.49
CA ARG A 21 6.56 22.99 -0.96
C ARG A 21 7.31 21.73 -1.35
N THR A 22 7.96 21.10 -0.37
CA THR A 22 8.68 19.83 -0.51
C THR A 22 8.34 18.90 0.63
N VAL A 23 8.54 17.60 0.43
CA VAL A 23 8.39 16.62 1.50
C VAL A 23 9.31 16.96 2.68
N PHE A 24 10.54 17.40 2.44
CA PHE A 24 11.48 17.80 3.49
C PHE A 24 11.00 19.01 4.30
N ASP A 25 10.29 19.96 3.67
CA ASP A 25 9.72 21.09 4.43
C ASP A 25 8.64 20.61 5.39
N VAL A 26 7.79 19.65 4.97
CA VAL A 26 6.81 19.03 5.87
C VAL A 26 7.50 18.30 7.01
N LEU A 27 8.56 17.53 6.73
CA LEU A 27 9.28 16.76 7.75
C LEU A 27 9.88 17.65 8.85
N LYS A 28 10.30 18.87 8.55
CA LYS A 28 10.81 19.82 9.55
C LYS A 28 9.74 20.23 10.55
N ASP A 29 8.49 20.25 10.12
CA ASP A 29 7.35 20.69 10.95
C ASP A 29 6.68 19.53 11.71
N VAL A 30 7.02 18.27 11.40
CA VAL A 30 6.45 17.10 12.10
C VAL A 30 6.86 17.12 13.57
N ARG A 31 5.87 16.99 14.44
CA ARG A 31 6.07 16.93 15.89
C ARG A 31 5.51 15.61 16.41
N LYS A 32 6.19 15.05 17.38
CA LYS A 32 5.70 13.88 18.11
C LYS A 32 4.38 14.25 18.81
N VAL A 33 3.34 13.48 18.50
CA VAL A 33 2.01 13.69 19.07
C VAL A 33 1.81 12.81 20.31
N ASP A 34 2.38 11.59 20.29
CA ASP A 34 2.12 10.58 21.32
C ASP A 34 3.33 9.67 21.53
N ALA A 35 3.29 8.83 22.56
CA ALA A 35 4.29 7.80 22.76
C ALA A 35 4.18 6.73 21.63
N HIS A 36 5.33 6.22 21.16
CA HIS A 36 5.34 5.19 20.14
C HIS A 36 4.67 3.90 20.65
N GLY A 37 3.96 3.20 19.75
CA GLY A 37 3.35 1.92 20.05
C GLY A 37 2.10 1.98 20.94
N GLN A 38 1.47 3.13 21.09
CA GLN A 38 0.26 3.27 21.92
C GLN A 38 -1.03 3.03 21.14
N ARG A 39 -1.03 3.37 19.85
CA ARG A 39 -2.18 3.24 18.96
C ARG A 39 -1.73 3.21 17.50
N PHE A 40 -2.64 2.84 16.62
CA PHE A 40 -2.46 3.01 15.20
C PHE A 40 -2.81 4.44 14.78
N ASP A 41 -1.93 5.04 13.97
CA ASP A 41 -2.17 6.29 13.26
C ASP A 41 -1.58 6.19 11.86
N TYR A 42 -2.42 6.36 10.84
CA TYR A 42 -1.98 6.26 9.44
C TYR A 42 -1.32 7.56 9.01
N GLN A 43 0.00 7.53 8.87
CA GLN A 43 0.81 8.70 8.52
C GLN A 43 1.63 8.46 7.25
N SER A 44 1.23 9.09 6.15
CA SER A 44 1.96 9.02 4.87
C SER A 44 3.38 9.57 4.98
N VAL A 45 3.58 10.54 5.88
CA VAL A 45 4.90 11.16 6.14
C VAL A 45 5.93 10.12 6.60
N ASP A 46 5.53 9.15 7.43
CA ASP A 46 6.42 8.09 7.91
C ASP A 46 6.93 7.21 6.76
N THR A 47 6.07 6.96 5.79
CA THR A 47 6.46 6.19 4.59
C THR A 47 7.42 6.97 3.69
N GLU A 48 7.27 8.29 3.59
CA GLU A 48 8.25 9.12 2.89
C GLU A 48 9.63 9.07 3.56
N VAL A 49 9.67 9.06 4.89
CA VAL A 49 10.92 8.87 5.66
C VAL A 49 11.56 7.53 5.33
N LEU A 50 10.78 6.45 5.20
CA LEU A 50 11.30 5.14 4.78
C LEU A 50 11.91 5.21 3.38
N GLY A 51 11.31 5.91 2.45
CA GLY A 51 11.87 6.16 1.12
C GLY A 51 13.21 6.89 1.17
N VAL A 52 13.34 7.91 2.02
CA VAL A 52 14.60 8.63 2.26
C VAL A 52 15.65 7.72 2.90
N ILE A 53 15.28 6.88 3.86
CA ILE A 53 16.19 5.91 4.48
C ILE A 53 16.71 4.92 3.44
N ILE A 54 15.84 4.37 2.59
CA ILE A 54 16.24 3.47 1.49
C ILE A 54 17.28 4.17 0.62
N ALA A 55 17.03 5.41 0.22
CA ALA A 55 17.98 6.15 -0.61
C ALA A 55 19.34 6.35 0.09
N ARG A 56 19.35 6.66 1.37
CA ARG A 56 20.58 6.86 2.14
C ARG A 56 21.41 5.59 2.33
N VAL A 57 20.74 4.46 2.62
CA VAL A 57 21.46 3.19 2.88
C VAL A 57 21.91 2.49 1.61
N THR A 58 21.27 2.79 0.48
CA THR A 58 21.61 2.17 -0.82
C THR A 58 22.48 3.08 -1.70
N GLY A 59 22.57 4.37 -1.40
CA GLY A 59 23.20 5.37 -2.26
C GLY A 59 22.41 5.65 -3.55
N GLN A 60 21.16 5.16 -3.67
CA GLN A 60 20.33 5.27 -4.87
C GLN A 60 18.93 5.78 -4.51
N ARG A 61 18.28 6.47 -5.43
CA ARG A 61 16.87 6.86 -5.28
C ARG A 61 15.99 5.63 -5.09
N SER A 62 14.95 5.73 -4.25
CA SER A 62 14.09 4.60 -3.90
C SER A 62 13.35 4.01 -5.11
N ASP A 63 13.00 4.82 -6.11
CA ASP A 63 12.41 4.34 -7.37
C ASP A 63 13.40 3.48 -8.17
N LYS A 64 14.69 3.84 -8.20
CA LYS A 64 15.73 3.02 -8.85
C LYS A 64 15.98 1.72 -8.11
N VAL A 65 15.90 1.73 -6.78
CA VAL A 65 15.97 0.51 -5.97
C VAL A 65 14.77 -0.40 -6.26
N LEU A 66 13.56 0.15 -6.37
CA LEU A 66 12.35 -0.59 -6.75
C LEU A 66 12.49 -1.22 -8.15
N GLU A 67 12.93 -0.43 -9.12
CA GLU A 67 13.17 -0.88 -10.49
C GLU A 67 14.13 -2.08 -10.52
N GLN A 68 15.34 -1.91 -9.96
CA GLN A 68 16.41 -2.90 -10.05
C GLN A 68 16.13 -4.17 -9.25
N ARG A 69 15.50 -4.05 -8.08
CA ARG A 69 15.33 -5.18 -7.17
C ARG A 69 14.04 -5.93 -7.35
N ILE A 70 12.99 -5.28 -7.89
CA ILE A 70 11.66 -5.85 -7.99
C ILE A 70 11.12 -5.72 -9.41
N TRP A 71 10.91 -4.51 -9.93
CA TRP A 71 10.12 -4.28 -11.13
C TRP A 71 10.70 -4.98 -12.36
N SER A 72 12.00 -4.83 -12.62
CA SER A 72 12.70 -5.48 -13.74
C SER A 72 12.66 -7.01 -13.71
N LYS A 73 12.30 -7.62 -12.59
CA LYS A 73 12.25 -9.07 -12.39
C LYS A 73 10.84 -9.64 -12.44
N LEU A 74 9.82 -8.79 -12.34
CA LEU A 74 8.42 -9.21 -12.36
C LEU A 74 7.92 -9.70 -13.71
N GLY A 75 8.64 -9.44 -14.80
CA GLY A 75 8.08 -9.65 -16.15
C GLY A 75 6.89 -8.73 -16.41
N ALA A 76 6.98 -7.48 -15.95
CA ALA A 76 5.98 -6.46 -16.21
C ALA A 76 5.86 -6.22 -17.71
N GLU A 77 4.64 -5.98 -18.19
CA GLU A 77 4.35 -5.68 -19.60
C GLU A 77 4.70 -4.24 -19.96
N HIS A 78 4.69 -3.37 -18.94
CA HIS A 78 4.89 -1.93 -19.11
C HIS A 78 5.79 -1.37 -18.02
N ASP A 79 6.42 -0.24 -18.35
CA ASP A 79 7.10 0.57 -17.35
C ASP A 79 6.10 1.09 -16.31
N ALA A 80 6.61 1.40 -15.13
CA ALA A 80 5.86 2.07 -14.08
C ALA A 80 6.44 3.46 -13.84
N ASP A 81 5.58 4.45 -13.66
CA ASP A 81 5.97 5.82 -13.35
C ASP A 81 5.93 6.06 -11.84
N MET A 82 6.86 6.86 -11.37
CA MET A 82 6.90 7.29 -9.97
C MET A 82 6.70 8.80 -9.88
N LEU A 83 5.69 9.22 -9.13
CA LEU A 83 5.55 10.63 -8.78
C LEU A 83 6.77 11.10 -7.99
N ILE A 84 7.22 12.30 -8.31
CA ILE A 84 8.32 12.99 -7.60
C ILE A 84 7.82 14.34 -7.09
N ASP A 85 8.38 14.80 -5.99
CA ASP A 85 8.20 16.19 -5.59
C ASP A 85 9.07 17.12 -6.45
N LYS A 86 8.96 18.42 -6.25
CA LYS A 86 9.71 19.41 -7.04
C LYS A 86 11.23 19.37 -6.83
N THR A 87 11.72 18.62 -5.84
CA THR A 87 13.16 18.37 -5.62
C THR A 87 13.64 17.10 -6.30
N GLY A 88 12.73 16.35 -6.94
CA GLY A 88 13.02 15.06 -7.54
C GLY A 88 12.98 13.89 -6.54
N LEU A 89 12.50 14.10 -5.32
CA LEU A 89 12.32 13.03 -4.35
C LEU A 89 11.17 12.11 -4.79
N PRO A 90 11.44 10.78 -4.98
CA PRO A 90 10.38 9.83 -5.31
C PRO A 90 9.41 9.68 -4.15
N ARG A 91 8.13 9.66 -4.47
CA ARG A 91 7.06 9.57 -3.51
C ARG A 91 6.83 8.12 -3.05
N ALA A 92 7.32 7.76 -1.86
CA ALA A 92 7.22 6.40 -1.32
C ALA A 92 5.80 6.05 -0.82
N ALA A 93 5.03 7.04 -0.37
CA ALA A 93 3.71 6.84 0.24
C ALA A 93 2.55 6.75 -0.75
N GLY A 94 2.78 6.32 -2.00
CA GLY A 94 1.70 6.12 -2.98
C GLY A 94 1.91 6.84 -4.32
N GLY A 95 3.17 6.97 -4.75
CA GLY A 95 3.53 7.62 -6.00
C GLY A 95 3.63 6.69 -7.21
N LEU A 96 3.51 5.38 -7.03
CA LEU A 96 3.65 4.42 -8.12
C LEU A 96 2.40 4.40 -8.99
N ASN A 97 2.58 4.64 -10.29
CA ASN A 97 1.57 4.49 -11.32
C ASN A 97 1.95 3.30 -12.20
N THR A 98 1.05 2.37 -12.38
CA THR A 98 1.30 1.14 -13.12
C THR A 98 0.02 0.62 -13.78
N THR A 99 0.14 -0.37 -14.65
CA THR A 99 -1.04 -1.05 -15.20
C THR A 99 -1.68 -1.98 -14.16
N LEU A 100 -2.96 -2.25 -14.34
CA LEU A 100 -3.71 -3.19 -13.49
C LEU A 100 -3.04 -4.58 -13.46
N ARG A 101 -2.59 -5.06 -14.63
CA ARG A 101 -1.98 -6.40 -14.78
C ARG A 101 -0.61 -6.49 -14.13
N ASP A 102 0.19 -5.43 -14.22
CA ASP A 102 1.51 -5.40 -13.62
C ASP A 102 1.44 -5.28 -12.10
N LEU A 103 0.45 -4.53 -11.59
CA LEU A 103 0.17 -4.51 -10.16
C LEU A 103 -0.31 -5.87 -9.64
N ALA A 104 -1.08 -6.62 -10.46
CA ALA A 104 -1.46 -8.00 -10.13
C ALA A 104 -0.25 -8.95 -10.10
N ARG A 105 0.74 -8.79 -11.00
CA ARG A 105 2.00 -9.56 -10.94
C ARG A 105 2.77 -9.30 -9.64
N PHE A 106 2.85 -8.03 -9.24
CA PHE A 106 3.47 -7.69 -7.95
C PHE A 106 2.74 -8.35 -6.78
N ALA A 107 1.42 -8.29 -6.76
CA ALA A 107 0.60 -8.90 -5.71
C ALA A 107 0.73 -10.43 -5.71
N GLU A 108 0.79 -11.06 -6.89
CA GLU A 108 1.01 -12.50 -7.03
C GLU A 108 2.40 -12.92 -6.53
N MET A 109 3.43 -12.12 -6.80
CA MET A 109 4.75 -12.33 -6.20
C MET A 109 4.67 -12.36 -4.67
N ILE A 110 3.92 -11.46 -4.06
CA ILE A 110 3.69 -11.45 -2.60
C ILE A 110 2.93 -12.71 -2.16
N ARG A 111 1.88 -13.12 -2.89
CA ARG A 111 1.12 -14.36 -2.61
C ARG A 111 2.03 -15.59 -2.63
N LEU A 112 2.94 -15.66 -3.58
CA LEU A 112 3.90 -16.74 -3.78
C LEU A 112 5.19 -16.60 -2.94
N ASN A 113 5.12 -15.95 -1.79
CA ASN A 113 6.24 -15.79 -0.85
C ASN A 113 7.48 -15.15 -1.49
N GLY A 114 7.27 -14.16 -2.34
CA GLY A 114 8.33 -13.41 -3.00
C GLY A 114 8.91 -14.07 -4.25
N ARG A 115 8.35 -15.21 -4.69
CA ARG A 115 8.76 -15.92 -5.90
C ARG A 115 7.80 -15.60 -7.04
N PHE A 116 8.33 -15.20 -8.18
CA PHE A 116 7.55 -14.97 -9.40
C PHE A 116 8.46 -15.04 -10.62
N ASN A 117 7.89 -15.21 -11.81
CA ASN A 117 8.64 -15.26 -13.06
C ASN A 117 9.88 -16.19 -12.99
N GLY A 118 9.73 -17.36 -12.39
CA GLY A 118 10.77 -18.38 -12.26
C GLY A 118 11.86 -18.10 -11.21
N GLN A 119 11.85 -16.97 -10.52
CA GLN A 119 12.91 -16.57 -9.60
C GLN A 119 12.39 -16.09 -8.23
N GLN A 120 13.27 -16.10 -7.22
CA GLN A 120 13.02 -15.47 -5.91
C GLN A 120 13.38 -13.99 -6.00
N ILE A 121 12.37 -13.13 -6.11
CA ILE A 121 12.54 -11.66 -6.24
C ILE A 121 12.73 -11.02 -4.87
N VAL A 122 11.86 -11.37 -3.93
CA VAL A 122 11.93 -10.92 -2.53
C VAL A 122 12.17 -12.13 -1.64
N PRO A 123 13.14 -12.11 -0.71
CA PRO A 123 13.39 -13.25 0.16
C PRO A 123 12.13 -13.69 0.92
N ALA A 124 11.84 -14.99 0.96
CA ALA A 124 10.63 -15.52 1.59
C ALA A 124 10.48 -15.07 3.06
N LYS A 125 11.61 -14.97 3.81
CA LYS A 125 11.62 -14.45 5.18
C LYS A 125 11.12 -13.00 5.31
N VAL A 126 11.32 -12.17 4.27
CA VAL A 126 10.84 -10.78 4.24
C VAL A 126 9.33 -10.77 4.05
N VAL A 127 8.81 -11.59 3.12
CA VAL A 127 7.36 -11.74 2.90
C VAL A 127 6.68 -12.32 4.14
N ALA A 128 7.29 -13.32 4.79
CA ALA A 128 6.77 -13.87 6.05
C ALA A 128 6.69 -12.80 7.14
N LYS A 129 7.75 -11.97 7.31
CA LYS A 129 7.73 -10.84 8.23
C LYS A 129 6.67 -9.79 7.89
N MET A 130 6.47 -9.51 6.60
CA MET A 130 5.45 -8.59 6.13
C MET A 130 4.04 -9.12 6.45
N ARG A 131 3.83 -10.43 6.32
CA ARG A 131 2.56 -11.10 6.66
C ARG A 131 2.32 -11.27 8.15
N ALA A 132 3.34 -11.15 8.97
CA ALA A 132 3.16 -11.11 10.41
C ALA A 132 2.33 -9.88 10.75
N ALA A 133 1.08 -10.11 11.14
CA ALA A 133 0.11 -9.06 11.40
C ALA A 133 0.61 -8.08 12.47
N GLY A 134 0.24 -6.81 12.31
CA GLY A 134 0.31 -5.86 13.40
C GLY A 134 -0.62 -6.25 14.56
N ASP A 135 -0.63 -5.45 15.60
CA ASP A 135 -1.49 -5.70 16.77
C ASP A 135 -2.90 -5.12 16.54
N PRO A 136 -3.97 -5.96 16.47
CA PRO A 136 -5.34 -5.47 16.32
C PRO A 136 -5.82 -4.66 17.53
N LYS A 137 -5.22 -4.82 18.73
CA LYS A 137 -5.55 -4.00 19.90
C LYS A 137 -5.05 -2.57 19.73
N LEU A 138 -3.91 -2.37 19.08
CA LEU A 138 -3.42 -1.04 18.73
C LEU A 138 -4.26 -0.42 17.60
N PHE A 139 -4.67 -1.24 16.64
CA PHE A 139 -5.54 -0.80 15.55
C PHE A 139 -6.92 -0.36 16.07
N ALA A 140 -7.49 -1.07 17.05
CA ALA A 140 -8.76 -0.70 17.69
C ALA A 140 -8.72 0.66 18.42
N LYS A 141 -7.53 1.18 18.69
CA LYS A 141 -7.31 2.53 19.28
C LYS A 141 -6.95 3.58 18.22
N ALA A 142 -7.20 3.31 16.94
CA ALA A 142 -6.88 4.23 15.84
C ALA A 142 -7.55 5.60 16.06
N ILE A 143 -6.88 6.66 15.60
CA ILE A 143 -7.43 8.04 15.68
C ILE A 143 -8.64 8.19 14.74
N TRP A 144 -8.57 7.54 13.58
CA TRP A 144 -9.60 7.60 12.56
C TRP A 144 -10.57 6.44 12.73
N ASP A 145 -11.83 6.68 12.39
CA ASP A 145 -12.83 5.64 12.37
C ASP A 145 -12.63 4.70 11.17
N TYR A 146 -12.42 3.43 11.47
CA TYR A 146 -12.28 2.34 10.51
C TYR A 146 -13.35 1.27 10.75
N ASP A 147 -14.61 1.67 10.93
CA ASP A 147 -15.72 0.77 11.25
C ASP A 147 -15.84 -0.42 10.30
N THR A 148 -15.58 -0.20 9.00
CA THR A 148 -15.59 -1.26 7.98
C THR A 148 -14.41 -2.23 8.07
N ARG A 149 -13.40 -1.92 8.90
CA ARG A 149 -12.18 -2.71 9.10
C ARG A 149 -12.00 -3.12 10.56
N ARG A 150 -13.08 -3.27 11.31
CA ARG A 150 -13.00 -3.76 12.71
C ARG A 150 -12.31 -5.12 12.76
N GLY A 151 -11.39 -5.30 13.72
CA GLY A 151 -10.59 -6.50 13.87
C GLY A 151 -9.36 -6.59 12.96
N TYR A 152 -9.16 -5.63 12.06
CA TYR A 152 -7.95 -5.56 11.25
C TYR A 152 -6.74 -5.17 12.11
N SER A 153 -5.56 -5.29 11.51
CA SER A 153 -4.32 -4.69 12.00
C SER A 153 -3.56 -4.07 10.82
N TYR A 154 -2.53 -3.29 11.13
CA TYR A 154 -1.68 -2.70 10.11
C TYR A 154 -0.21 -2.93 10.44
N GLY A 155 0.55 -3.38 9.47
CA GLY A 155 1.97 -3.62 9.64
C GLY A 155 2.69 -3.77 8.29
N SER A 156 3.93 -3.31 8.22
CA SER A 156 4.75 -3.39 7.01
C SER A 156 4.07 -2.80 5.76
N GLN A 157 3.31 -1.71 5.91
CA GLN A 157 2.55 -1.00 4.87
C GLN A 157 1.35 -1.78 4.30
N TRP A 158 0.89 -2.84 5.00
CA TRP A 158 -0.27 -3.63 4.62
C TRP A 158 -1.35 -3.60 5.69
N TRP A 159 -2.60 -3.60 5.24
CA TRP A 159 -3.77 -3.89 6.07
C TRP A 159 -3.93 -5.40 6.15
N HIS A 160 -3.92 -5.94 7.36
CA HIS A 160 -4.15 -7.35 7.63
C HIS A 160 -5.59 -7.53 8.04
N THR A 161 -6.35 -8.35 7.31
CA THR A 161 -7.77 -8.60 7.64
C THR A 161 -7.93 -9.39 8.92
N ASN A 162 -6.88 -10.10 9.33
CA ASN A 162 -6.87 -11.05 10.46
C ASN A 162 -7.94 -12.14 10.34
N ASN A 163 -8.47 -12.39 9.14
CA ASN A 163 -9.33 -13.52 8.88
C ASN A 163 -8.55 -14.86 8.91
N ALA A 164 -9.26 -15.98 8.91
CA ALA A 164 -8.65 -17.32 8.95
C ALA A 164 -7.78 -17.64 7.72
N ASP A 165 -7.92 -16.88 6.64
CA ASP A 165 -7.17 -17.07 5.40
C ASP A 165 -5.87 -16.26 5.37
N GLY A 166 -5.69 -15.33 6.33
CA GLY A 166 -4.53 -14.45 6.39
C GLY A 166 -4.47 -13.45 5.23
N ALA A 167 -5.62 -12.97 4.80
CA ALA A 167 -5.71 -12.06 3.67
C ALA A 167 -5.10 -10.69 3.97
N LEU A 168 -4.46 -10.11 2.96
CA LEU A 168 -3.84 -8.79 2.98
C LEU A 168 -4.60 -7.83 2.05
N LEU A 169 -4.60 -6.56 2.43
CA LEU A 169 -5.22 -5.50 1.66
C LEU A 169 -4.25 -4.32 1.50
N GLY A 170 -4.03 -3.88 0.27
CA GLY A 170 -3.47 -2.59 -0.07
C GLY A 170 -4.60 -1.64 -0.48
N VAL A 171 -4.57 -0.40 -0.01
CA VAL A 171 -5.62 0.59 -0.26
C VAL A 171 -5.02 1.87 -0.79
N GLY A 172 -5.47 2.30 -1.95
CA GLY A 172 -5.11 3.55 -2.57
C GLY A 172 -6.27 4.55 -2.58
N MET A 173 -5.97 5.79 -2.87
CA MET A 173 -6.98 6.84 -3.02
C MET A 173 -7.95 6.52 -4.16
N TYR A 174 -9.15 7.09 -4.11
CA TYR A 174 -10.20 6.98 -5.12
C TYR A 174 -10.68 5.56 -5.41
N GLY A 175 -10.48 4.62 -4.45
CA GLY A 175 -10.99 3.25 -4.52
C GLY A 175 -10.04 2.23 -5.13
N GLN A 176 -8.76 2.56 -5.29
CA GLN A 176 -7.73 1.59 -5.68
C GLN A 176 -7.58 0.52 -4.60
N SER A 177 -7.44 -0.75 -4.99
CA SER A 177 -7.25 -1.83 -4.03
C SER A 177 -6.42 -2.97 -4.59
N ILE A 178 -5.64 -3.58 -3.72
CA ILE A 178 -5.01 -4.89 -3.90
C ILE A 178 -5.52 -5.77 -2.79
N TYR A 179 -6.08 -6.93 -3.11
CA TYR A 179 -6.46 -7.94 -2.15
C TYR A 179 -5.72 -9.25 -2.47
N ILE A 180 -5.08 -9.83 -1.46
CA ILE A 180 -4.30 -11.06 -1.58
C ILE A 180 -4.86 -12.06 -0.58
N ASP A 181 -5.40 -13.17 -1.06
CA ASP A 181 -5.87 -14.26 -0.22
C ASP A 181 -5.03 -15.52 -0.49
N PRO A 182 -4.14 -15.92 0.43
CA PRO A 182 -3.27 -17.06 0.20
C PRO A 182 -3.99 -18.40 0.13
N LYS A 183 -5.09 -18.57 0.91
CA LYS A 183 -5.83 -19.85 0.94
C LYS A 183 -6.76 -20.01 -0.25
N ALA A 184 -7.34 -18.93 -0.74
CA ALA A 184 -8.12 -18.94 -1.97
C ALA A 184 -7.23 -18.95 -3.22
N GLU A 185 -5.90 -18.91 -3.06
CA GLU A 185 -4.94 -18.75 -4.15
C GLU A 185 -5.27 -17.56 -5.04
N MET A 186 -5.77 -16.47 -4.44
CA MET A 186 -6.35 -15.34 -5.14
C MET A 186 -5.54 -14.07 -4.96
N VAL A 187 -5.42 -13.33 -6.06
CA VAL A 187 -5.07 -11.91 -6.09
C VAL A 187 -6.18 -11.17 -6.82
N ALA A 188 -6.68 -10.11 -6.23
CA ALA A 188 -7.60 -9.18 -6.89
C ALA A 188 -7.04 -7.77 -6.85
N VAL A 189 -7.00 -7.12 -8.00
CA VAL A 189 -6.59 -5.71 -8.14
C VAL A 189 -7.77 -4.94 -8.73
N LYS A 190 -8.09 -3.83 -8.12
CA LYS A 190 -9.17 -2.95 -8.56
C LYS A 190 -8.65 -1.53 -8.73
N PHE A 191 -8.87 -0.95 -9.90
CA PHE A 191 -8.76 0.48 -10.14
C PHE A 191 -10.16 1.09 -10.22
N MET A 192 -10.30 2.25 -9.62
CA MET A 192 -11.54 3.02 -9.61
C MET A 192 -11.23 4.52 -9.67
N SER A 193 -12.26 5.29 -10.03
CA SER A 193 -12.24 6.75 -10.04
C SER A 193 -13.41 7.28 -9.22
N ASN A 194 -13.36 7.07 -7.88
CA ASN A 194 -14.39 7.59 -6.98
C ASN A 194 -14.31 9.11 -6.89
N PRO A 195 -15.43 9.81 -6.70
CA PRO A 195 -15.43 11.27 -6.51
C PRO A 195 -14.66 11.73 -5.29
N SER A 196 -14.54 10.89 -4.25
CA SER A 196 -13.78 11.16 -3.02
C SER A 196 -12.51 10.34 -2.97
N GLY A 197 -11.41 10.94 -2.49
CA GLY A 197 -10.16 10.22 -2.22
C GLY A 197 -10.26 9.24 -1.05
N SER A 198 -11.29 9.35 -0.21
CA SER A 198 -11.54 8.39 0.87
C SER A 198 -12.07 7.07 0.30
N THR A 199 -11.52 5.95 0.75
CA THR A 199 -11.94 4.60 0.35
C THR A 199 -12.93 3.97 1.33
N VAL A 200 -12.99 4.47 2.57
CA VAL A 200 -13.84 3.91 3.64
C VAL A 200 -15.31 3.83 3.21
N GLY A 201 -15.82 4.81 2.49
CA GLY A 201 -17.20 4.83 1.99
C GLY A 201 -17.54 3.73 0.98
N TYR A 202 -16.55 3.02 0.42
CA TYR A 202 -16.72 1.94 -0.55
C TYR A 202 -16.29 0.58 -0.03
N ASP A 203 -15.72 0.52 1.16
CA ASP A 203 -15.29 -0.72 1.81
C ASP A 203 -16.46 -1.68 2.04
N ASN A 204 -17.63 -1.16 2.35
CA ASN A 204 -18.88 -1.93 2.55
C ASN A 204 -19.33 -2.72 1.30
N ILE A 205 -18.85 -2.38 0.13
CA ILE A 205 -19.09 -3.10 -1.13
C ILE A 205 -17.86 -3.92 -1.52
N ALA A 206 -16.68 -3.30 -1.48
CA ALA A 206 -15.46 -3.91 -1.99
C ALA A 206 -14.97 -5.08 -1.12
N LEU A 207 -14.98 -4.92 0.21
CA LEU A 207 -14.47 -5.97 1.11
C LEU A 207 -15.34 -7.23 1.10
N PRO A 208 -16.68 -7.17 1.20
CA PRO A 208 -17.53 -8.35 1.02
C PRO A 208 -17.40 -8.97 -0.37
N GLY A 209 -17.22 -8.16 -1.42
CA GLY A 209 -16.99 -8.65 -2.78
C GLY A 209 -15.73 -9.47 -2.91
N PHE A 210 -14.61 -9.01 -2.37
CA PHE A 210 -13.36 -9.80 -2.33
C PHE A 210 -13.52 -11.08 -1.51
N ALA A 211 -14.15 -11.01 -0.35
CA ALA A 211 -14.40 -12.19 0.49
C ALA A 211 -15.28 -13.23 -0.22
N ALA A 212 -16.35 -12.78 -0.87
CA ALA A 212 -17.24 -13.68 -1.62
C ALA A 212 -16.52 -14.36 -2.79
N LEU A 213 -15.65 -13.62 -3.51
CA LEU A 213 -14.84 -14.18 -4.58
C LEU A 213 -13.85 -15.22 -4.04
N ALA A 214 -13.19 -14.94 -2.92
CA ALA A 214 -12.29 -15.90 -2.27
C ALA A 214 -13.03 -17.17 -1.86
N GLU A 215 -14.22 -17.05 -1.25
CA GLU A 215 -15.04 -18.20 -0.89
C GLU A 215 -15.49 -19.02 -2.11
N TYR A 216 -15.83 -18.35 -3.20
CA TYR A 216 -16.17 -19.04 -4.46
C TYR A 216 -15.00 -19.86 -5.00
N LEU A 217 -13.81 -19.27 -5.03
CA LEU A 217 -12.61 -19.95 -5.54
C LEU A 217 -12.21 -21.15 -4.66
N LYS A 218 -12.33 -21.05 -3.32
CA LYS A 218 -12.05 -22.15 -2.40
C LYS A 218 -12.97 -23.34 -2.58
N LYS A 219 -14.21 -23.13 -3.02
CA LYS A 219 -15.16 -24.21 -3.30
C LYS A 219 -14.85 -24.99 -4.57
N GLY A 220 -13.95 -24.48 -5.40
CA GLY A 220 -13.64 -25.03 -6.72
C GLY A 220 -14.78 -24.86 -7.73
N PRO A 221 -14.55 -25.17 -9.01
CA PRO A 221 -15.62 -25.16 -10.00
C PRO A 221 -16.68 -26.20 -9.57
N THR A 222 -17.88 -25.72 -9.29
CA THR A 222 -19.05 -26.61 -9.13
C THR A 222 -19.15 -27.44 -10.41
N ALA A 223 -18.94 -28.75 -10.27
CA ALA A 223 -19.22 -29.66 -11.36
C ALA A 223 -20.63 -29.34 -11.85
N LYS A 224 -20.76 -28.90 -13.09
CA LYS A 224 -22.06 -28.72 -13.73
C LYS A 224 -22.78 -30.08 -13.63
N ARG A 225 -23.80 -30.16 -12.78
CA ARG A 225 -24.77 -31.24 -12.84
C ARG A 225 -25.62 -31.09 -14.09
#